data_8e92deb442243016191476c37a51723e
#
_entry.id   8e92deb442243016191476c37a51723e
#
_cell.length_a   1.000
_cell.length_b   1.000
_cell.length_c   1.000
_cell.angle_alpha   90.00
_cell.angle_beta   90.00
_cell.angle_gamma   90.00
#
_symmetry.space_group_name_H-M   'P 1'
#
loop_
_entity.id
_entity.type
_entity.pdbx_description
1 polymer ?
#
loop_
_entity_poly.entity_id
_entity_poly.type
_entity_poly.pdbx_seq_one_letter_code
_entity_poly.pdbx_strand_id
1 'polypeptide(L)'
;HRGARGLPQLRDAVDLMDGGAESPQETRTRLLLIAAEFPRPETQIVVCDEFGNFIGRVDMGYREWKVAIEYDGPQHWDGPEAHARTIERIADLEAQGWIVIRLSRDILRYRRSTSLARVRDAMRDRGWSDHAKARLDASLPL
;
A
#
# COMPACT_ATOMS: atom_id res chain seq x y z
N HIS A 1 0.73 12.15 25.00
CA HIS A 1 0.22 12.63 23.73
C HIS A 1 -1.26 12.35 23.56
N ARG A 2 -1.76 11.54 24.40
CA ARG A 2 -3.17 11.18 24.38
C ARG A 2 -4.07 12.29 24.90
N GLY A 3 -3.50 13.39 25.29
CA GLY A 3 -4.25 14.49 25.88
C GLY A 3 -5.23 15.16 24.93
N ALA A 4 -4.90 15.29 23.68
CA ALA A 4 -5.81 15.92 22.75
C ALA A 4 -7.01 15.03 22.47
N ARG A 5 -8.17 15.64 22.29
CA ARG A 5 -9.39 14.91 22.02
C ARG A 5 -9.70 14.90 20.54
N GLY A 6 -10.36 13.86 20.07
CA GLY A 6 -10.76 13.75 18.67
C GLY A 6 -9.65 13.25 17.76
N LEU A 7 -8.74 14.14 17.37
CA LEU A 7 -7.67 13.79 16.45
C LEU A 7 -6.77 12.66 16.96
N PRO A 8 -6.25 12.73 18.20
CA PRO A 8 -5.46 11.60 18.72
C PRO A 8 -6.26 10.33 18.80
N GLN A 9 -7.52 10.39 19.18
CA GLN A 9 -8.37 9.20 19.27
C GLN A 9 -8.57 8.57 17.90
N LEU A 10 -8.79 9.38 16.88
CA LEU A 10 -8.93 8.87 15.51
C LEU A 10 -7.63 8.24 15.03
N ARG A 11 -6.50 8.89 15.31
CA ARG A 11 -5.19 8.36 14.97
C ARG A 11 -4.93 7.04 15.68
N ASP A 12 -5.26 6.96 16.96
CA ASP A 12 -5.09 5.74 17.74
C ASP A 12 -5.93 4.60 17.18
N ALA A 13 -7.15 4.90 16.77
CA ALA A 13 -8.01 3.89 16.16
C ALA A 13 -7.40 3.37 14.86
N VAL A 14 -6.86 4.26 14.04
CA VAL A 14 -6.20 3.87 12.80
C VAL A 14 -4.96 3.02 13.10
N ASP A 15 -4.14 3.44 14.05
CA ASP A 15 -2.95 2.69 14.43
C ASP A 15 -3.29 1.31 14.96
N LEU A 16 -4.31 1.22 15.81
CA LEU A 16 -4.76 -0.07 16.34
C LEU A 16 -5.28 -0.97 15.24
N MET A 17 -5.97 -0.41 14.27
CA MET A 17 -6.51 -1.19 13.16
C MET A 17 -5.42 -1.72 12.24
N ASP A 18 -4.33 -1.00 12.09
CA ASP A 18 -3.28 -1.33 11.14
C ASP A 18 -2.00 -1.84 11.77
N GLY A 19 -1.94 -1.84 13.08
CA GLY A 19 -0.79 -2.36 13.80
C GLY A 19 0.45 -1.50 13.70
N GLY A 20 0.33 -0.21 13.34
CA GLY A 20 1.47 0.65 13.28
C GLY A 20 1.15 2.06 12.85
N ALA A 21 2.12 2.93 13.10
CA ALA A 21 2.01 4.32 12.70
C ALA A 21 2.40 4.48 11.25
N GLU A 22 1.56 5.14 10.49
CA GLU A 22 1.84 5.48 9.12
C GLU A 22 1.69 6.99 8.93
N SER A 23 2.27 7.50 7.86
CA SER A 23 2.15 8.92 7.56
C SER A 23 0.71 9.26 7.17
N PRO A 24 0.33 10.53 7.27
CA PRO A 24 -1.00 10.95 6.81
C PRO A 24 -1.26 10.59 5.34
N GLN A 25 -0.24 10.67 4.51
CA GLN A 25 -0.37 10.32 3.10
C GLN A 25 -0.56 8.82 2.89
N GLU A 26 0.11 8.02 3.69
CA GLU A 26 -0.09 6.57 3.67
C GLU A 26 -1.50 6.22 4.11
N THR A 27 -1.98 6.87 5.15
CA THR A 27 -3.36 6.70 5.61
C THR A 27 -4.36 7.05 4.51
N ARG A 28 -4.14 8.19 3.83
CA ARG A 28 -5.02 8.59 2.72
C ARG A 28 -5.00 7.58 1.60
N THR A 29 -3.82 7.08 1.25
CA THR A 29 -3.67 6.08 0.20
C THR A 29 -4.44 4.81 0.57
N ARG A 30 -4.29 4.36 1.80
CA ARG A 30 -4.99 3.18 2.28
C ARG A 30 -6.50 3.35 2.22
N LEU A 31 -6.99 4.49 2.68
CA LEU A 31 -8.42 4.78 2.64
C LEU A 31 -8.95 4.89 1.21
N LEU A 32 -8.13 5.44 0.31
CA LEU A 32 -8.50 5.52 -1.10
C LEU A 32 -8.67 4.13 -1.70
N LEU A 33 -7.76 3.21 -1.38
CA LEU A 33 -7.85 1.83 -1.87
C LEU A 33 -9.11 1.15 -1.36
N ILE A 34 -9.42 1.33 -0.09
CA ILE A 34 -10.62 0.76 0.51
C ILE A 34 -11.86 1.33 -0.16
N ALA A 35 -11.90 2.64 -0.35
CA ALA A 35 -13.03 3.30 -1.00
C ALA A 35 -13.22 2.86 -2.45
N ALA A 36 -12.13 2.47 -3.11
CA ALA A 36 -12.17 1.96 -4.49
C ALA A 36 -12.47 0.46 -4.54
N GLU A 37 -12.86 -0.13 -3.42
CA GLU A 37 -13.30 -1.53 -3.31
C GLU A 37 -12.16 -2.55 -3.49
N PHE A 38 -10.93 -2.12 -3.29
CA PHE A 38 -9.83 -3.08 -3.13
C PHE A 38 -9.90 -3.73 -1.75
N PRO A 39 -9.30 -4.89 -1.58
CA PRO A 39 -9.16 -5.45 -0.25
C PRO A 39 -8.43 -4.47 0.67
N ARG A 40 -8.63 -4.61 1.96
CA ARG A 40 -7.89 -3.78 2.92
C ARG A 40 -6.40 -4.14 2.84
N PRO A 41 -5.53 -3.19 2.53
CA PRO A 41 -4.10 -3.49 2.48
C PRO A 41 -3.53 -3.71 3.88
N GLU A 42 -2.55 -4.58 3.96
CA GLU A 42 -1.73 -4.68 5.16
C GLU A 42 -0.73 -3.54 5.18
N THR A 43 -0.31 -3.14 6.37
CA THR A 43 0.70 -2.09 6.53
C THR A 43 1.96 -2.68 7.12
N GLN A 44 3.09 -2.04 6.84
CA GLN A 44 4.38 -2.40 7.41
C GLN A 44 4.72 -3.87 7.22
N ILE A 45 4.67 -4.33 5.97
CA ILE A 45 4.92 -5.72 5.63
C ILE A 45 6.43 -5.96 5.59
N VAL A 46 6.90 -6.89 6.39
CA VAL A 46 8.30 -7.32 6.35
C VAL A 46 8.46 -8.41 5.30
N VAL A 47 9.41 -8.20 4.40
CA VAL A 47 9.71 -9.16 3.33
C VAL A 47 11.06 -9.78 3.60
N CYS A 48 11.11 -11.11 3.58
CA CYS A 48 12.32 -11.88 3.73
C CYS A 48 12.50 -12.78 2.50
N ASP A 49 13.72 -13.22 2.27
CA ASP A 49 13.99 -14.19 1.22
C ASP A 49 13.62 -15.60 1.70
N GLU A 50 13.83 -16.59 0.84
CA GLU A 50 13.52 -18.00 1.13
C GLU A 50 14.35 -18.58 2.28
N PHE A 51 15.47 -17.92 2.63
CA PHE A 51 16.34 -18.35 3.73
C PHE A 51 16.06 -17.58 5.02
N GLY A 52 15.05 -16.70 5.01
CA GLY A 52 14.71 -15.90 6.18
C GLY A 52 15.50 -14.61 6.32
N ASN A 53 16.33 -14.26 5.34
CA ASN A 53 17.09 -13.00 5.39
C ASN A 53 16.18 -11.82 5.09
N PHE A 54 16.33 -10.77 5.86
CA PHE A 54 15.54 -9.56 5.67
C PHE A 54 15.88 -8.89 4.33
N ILE A 55 14.84 -8.62 3.54
CA ILE A 55 14.96 -7.92 2.26
C ILE A 55 14.55 -6.47 2.40
N GLY A 56 13.41 -6.24 3.02
CA GLY A 56 12.90 -4.89 3.17
C GLY A 56 11.54 -4.86 3.82
N ARG A 57 11.05 -3.66 4.04
CA ARG A 57 9.70 -3.45 4.57
C ARG A 57 8.90 -2.63 3.58
N VAL A 58 7.70 -3.05 3.33
CA VAL A 58 6.75 -2.40 2.44
C VAL A 58 5.78 -1.59 3.29
N ASP A 59 5.54 -0.34 2.93
CA ASP A 59 4.65 0.53 3.69
C ASP A 59 3.24 -0.03 3.76
N MET A 60 2.70 -0.44 2.63
CA MET A 60 1.41 -1.12 2.57
C MET A 60 1.34 -1.99 1.34
N GLY A 61 0.46 -2.96 1.36
CA GLY A 61 0.29 -3.83 0.20
C GLY A 61 -0.53 -5.05 0.51
N TYR A 62 -0.40 -6.00 -0.38
CA TYR A 62 -1.17 -7.24 -0.37
C TYR A 62 -0.22 -8.41 -0.47
N ARG A 63 0.04 -9.02 0.67
CA ARG A 63 0.98 -10.14 0.76
C ARG A 63 0.55 -11.31 -0.11
N GLU A 64 -0.73 -11.57 -0.16
CA GLU A 64 -1.28 -12.67 -0.93
C GLU A 64 -0.95 -12.57 -2.41
N TRP A 65 -0.95 -11.36 -2.95
CA TRP A 65 -0.68 -11.12 -4.37
C TRP A 65 0.70 -10.51 -4.62
N LYS A 66 1.45 -10.26 -3.57
CA LYS A 66 2.76 -9.62 -3.64
C LYS A 66 2.73 -8.30 -4.43
N VAL A 67 1.77 -7.48 -4.09
CA VAL A 67 1.66 -6.12 -4.63
C VAL A 67 1.95 -5.14 -3.51
N ALA A 68 2.97 -4.34 -3.70
CA ALA A 68 3.38 -3.32 -2.74
C ALA A 68 2.98 -1.95 -3.25
N ILE A 69 2.48 -1.13 -2.37
CA ILE A 69 2.11 0.24 -2.68
C ILE A 69 2.89 1.14 -1.74
N GLU A 70 3.69 2.03 -2.31
CA GLU A 70 4.54 2.93 -1.56
C GLU A 70 4.23 4.36 -1.92
N TYR A 71 4.15 5.19 -0.90
CA TYR A 71 3.99 6.61 -1.10
C TYR A 71 5.36 7.25 -1.26
N ASP A 72 5.57 7.89 -2.38
CA ASP A 72 6.80 8.61 -2.66
C ASP A 72 6.62 10.07 -2.26
N GLY A 73 6.98 10.37 -1.04
CA GLY A 73 6.89 11.73 -0.53
C GLY A 73 8.03 12.61 -1.01
N PRO A 74 8.07 13.84 -0.54
CA PRO A 74 9.08 14.81 -0.95
C PRO A 74 10.41 14.67 -0.22
N GLN A 75 10.83 13.46 0.13
CA GLN A 75 12.07 13.23 0.86
C GLN A 75 13.30 13.09 -0.02
N HIS A 76 13.28 13.63 -1.18
CA HIS A 76 14.40 13.60 -2.09
C HIS A 76 15.60 14.36 -1.56
N TRP A 77 15.44 15.03 -0.45
CA TRP A 77 16.51 15.75 0.21
C TRP A 77 17.45 14.85 1.00
N ASP A 78 17.09 13.59 1.17
CA ASP A 78 17.93 12.63 1.90
C ASP A 78 19.22 12.30 1.16
N GLY A 79 19.34 12.79 -0.05
CA GLY A 79 20.58 12.72 -0.81
C GLY A 79 20.68 11.50 -1.72
N PRO A 80 21.78 11.46 -2.51
CA PRO A 80 21.95 10.39 -3.49
C PRO A 80 22.10 9.01 -2.86
N GLU A 81 22.66 8.92 -1.67
CA GLU A 81 22.82 7.63 -0.99
C GLU A 81 21.48 7.03 -0.58
N ALA A 82 20.59 7.86 -0.05
CA ALA A 82 19.26 7.40 0.32
C ALA A 82 18.46 7.00 -0.91
N HIS A 83 18.61 7.74 -1.99
CA HIS A 83 17.96 7.42 -3.26
C HIS A 83 18.45 6.08 -3.81
N ALA A 84 19.75 5.85 -3.77
CA ALA A 84 20.34 4.58 -4.21
C ALA A 84 19.83 3.41 -3.36
N ARG A 85 19.73 3.58 -2.06
CA ARG A 85 19.18 2.53 -1.17
C ARG A 85 17.74 2.20 -1.51
N THR A 86 16.95 3.21 -1.85
CA THR A 86 15.57 3.00 -2.25
C THR A 86 15.49 2.20 -3.54
N ILE A 87 16.31 2.53 -4.53
CA ILE A 87 16.36 1.79 -5.79
C ILE A 87 16.74 0.34 -5.54
N GLU A 88 17.77 0.10 -4.73
CA GLU A 88 18.21 -1.25 -4.40
C GLU A 88 17.12 -2.04 -3.68
N ARG A 89 16.46 -1.40 -2.71
CA ARG A 89 15.39 -2.06 -1.96
C ARG A 89 14.26 -2.47 -2.89
N ILE A 90 13.85 -1.60 -3.80
CA ILE A 90 12.79 -1.93 -4.75
C ILE A 90 13.22 -3.07 -5.66
N ALA A 91 14.45 -3.05 -6.15
CA ALA A 91 14.95 -4.13 -6.98
C ALA A 91 14.96 -5.46 -6.22
N ASP A 92 15.34 -5.44 -4.96
CA ASP A 92 15.35 -6.63 -4.12
C ASP A 92 13.94 -7.17 -3.87
N LEU A 93 12.98 -6.28 -3.65
CA LEU A 93 11.58 -6.66 -3.51
C LEU A 93 11.05 -7.28 -4.80
N GLU A 94 11.38 -6.68 -5.93
CA GLU A 94 10.98 -7.21 -7.23
C GLU A 94 11.60 -8.57 -7.51
N ALA A 95 12.85 -8.77 -7.07
CA ALA A 95 13.51 -10.06 -7.18
C ALA A 95 12.81 -11.15 -6.35
N GLN A 96 12.11 -10.75 -5.29
CA GLN A 96 11.27 -11.65 -4.49
C GLN A 96 9.87 -11.82 -5.07
N GLY A 97 9.62 -11.27 -6.23
CA GLY A 97 8.35 -11.42 -6.93
C GLY A 97 7.32 -10.36 -6.63
N TRP A 98 7.69 -9.29 -5.96
CA TRP A 98 6.75 -8.21 -5.66
C TRP A 98 6.62 -7.25 -6.84
N ILE A 99 5.41 -6.80 -7.08
CA ILE A 99 5.16 -5.65 -7.95
C ILE A 99 5.11 -4.43 -7.05
N VAL A 100 5.99 -3.48 -7.26
CA VAL A 100 6.06 -2.28 -6.44
C VAL A 100 5.50 -1.10 -7.22
N ILE A 101 4.43 -0.52 -6.68
CA ILE A 101 3.76 0.64 -7.26
C ILE A 101 4.05 1.83 -6.37
N ARG A 102 4.66 2.86 -6.94
CA ARG A 102 4.98 4.07 -6.19
C ARG A 102 4.00 5.15 -6.58
N LEU A 103 3.40 5.76 -5.56
CA LEU A 103 2.42 6.82 -5.73
C LEU A 103 2.98 8.10 -5.11
N SER A 104 2.86 9.19 -5.82
CA SER A 104 3.25 10.50 -5.28
C SER A 104 2.02 11.32 -4.96
N ARG A 105 2.23 12.40 -4.21
CA ARG A 105 1.16 13.34 -3.91
C ARG A 105 0.51 13.86 -5.18
N ASP A 106 1.31 14.21 -6.17
CA ASP A 106 0.81 14.76 -7.41
C ASP A 106 0.01 13.75 -8.21
N ILE A 107 0.49 12.51 -8.26
CA ILE A 107 -0.24 11.43 -8.91
C ILE A 107 -1.59 11.21 -8.23
N LEU A 108 -1.60 11.16 -6.91
CA LEU A 108 -2.84 10.97 -6.16
C LEU A 108 -3.79 12.15 -6.33
N ARG A 109 -3.26 13.36 -6.43
CA ARG A 109 -4.08 14.56 -6.53
C ARG A 109 -4.64 14.74 -7.94
N TYR A 110 -3.83 14.55 -8.97
CA TYR A 110 -4.19 14.90 -10.34
C TYR A 110 -4.46 13.70 -11.24
N ARG A 111 -3.99 12.51 -10.85
CA ARG A 111 -4.10 11.31 -11.67
C ARG A 111 -4.55 10.11 -10.84
N ARG A 112 -5.55 10.34 -10.00
CA ARG A 112 -6.05 9.31 -9.09
C ARG A 112 -6.53 8.06 -9.83
N SER A 113 -7.31 8.25 -10.88
CA SER A 113 -7.82 7.10 -11.64
C SER A 113 -6.71 6.30 -12.30
N THR A 114 -5.66 6.96 -12.76
CA THR A 114 -4.47 6.27 -13.31
C THR A 114 -3.79 5.43 -12.22
N SER A 115 -3.67 5.99 -11.02
CA SER A 115 -3.07 5.28 -9.88
C SER A 115 -3.86 4.03 -9.53
N LEU A 116 -5.17 4.17 -9.44
CA LEU A 116 -6.04 3.05 -9.12
C LEU A 116 -6.03 1.99 -10.21
N ALA A 117 -5.94 2.42 -11.47
CA ALA A 117 -5.83 1.48 -12.59
C ALA A 117 -4.53 0.67 -12.52
N ARG A 118 -3.43 1.30 -12.14
CA ARG A 118 -2.15 0.60 -11.97
C ARG A 118 -2.24 -0.47 -10.88
N VAL A 119 -2.86 -0.14 -9.76
CA VAL A 119 -3.05 -1.11 -8.69
C VAL A 119 -3.96 -2.24 -9.16
N ARG A 120 -5.04 -1.90 -9.84
CA ARG A 120 -5.98 -2.91 -10.34
C ARG A 120 -5.32 -3.88 -11.30
N ASP A 121 -4.54 -3.34 -12.23
CA ASP A 121 -3.84 -4.17 -13.22
C ASP A 121 -2.84 -5.10 -12.54
N ALA A 122 -2.07 -4.59 -11.59
CA ALA A 122 -1.12 -5.41 -10.85
C ALA A 122 -1.81 -6.52 -10.06
N MET A 123 -2.92 -6.18 -9.40
CA MET A 123 -3.69 -7.14 -8.63
C MET A 123 -4.28 -8.24 -9.52
N ARG A 124 -4.82 -7.84 -10.67
CA ARG A 124 -5.39 -8.80 -11.62
C ARG A 124 -4.33 -9.70 -12.23
N ASP A 125 -3.16 -9.15 -12.52
CA ASP A 125 -2.03 -9.95 -13.03
C ASP A 125 -1.62 -11.04 -12.04
N ARG A 126 -1.87 -10.81 -10.76
CA ARG A 126 -1.55 -11.77 -9.71
C ARG A 126 -2.73 -12.67 -9.33
N GLY A 127 -3.83 -12.58 -10.05
CA GLY A 127 -4.97 -13.45 -9.85
C GLY A 127 -6.08 -12.91 -8.99
N TRP A 128 -5.96 -11.66 -8.53
CA TRP A 128 -7.06 -11.03 -7.82
C TRP A 128 -8.16 -10.65 -8.80
N SER A 129 -9.38 -10.77 -8.34
CA SER A 129 -10.54 -10.27 -9.08
C SER A 129 -11.54 -9.72 -8.08
N ASP A 130 -12.44 -8.87 -8.57
CA ASP A 130 -13.46 -8.25 -7.74
C ASP A 130 -14.57 -9.26 -7.42
N HIS A 131 -14.20 -10.36 -6.76
CA HIS A 131 -15.12 -11.46 -6.46
C HIS A 131 -16.25 -11.06 -5.54
N ALA A 132 -16.00 -10.15 -4.62
CA ALA A 132 -17.03 -9.73 -3.67
C ALA A 132 -18.20 -9.11 -4.42
N LYS A 133 -17.90 -8.24 -5.38
CA LYS A 133 -18.92 -7.61 -6.20
C LYS A 133 -19.59 -8.63 -7.12
N ALA A 134 -18.79 -9.46 -7.76
CA ALA A 134 -19.32 -10.48 -8.67
C ALA A 134 -20.24 -11.45 -7.93
N ARG A 135 -19.86 -11.86 -6.72
CA ARG A 135 -20.71 -12.75 -5.93
C ARG A 135 -22.01 -12.09 -5.49
N LEU A 136 -21.91 -10.82 -5.14
CA LEU A 136 -23.10 -10.06 -4.74
C LEU A 136 -24.06 -9.95 -5.92
N ASP A 137 -23.56 -9.60 -7.08
CA ASP A 137 -24.37 -9.49 -8.29
C ASP A 137 -24.98 -10.83 -8.66
N ALA A 138 -24.24 -11.91 -8.53
CA ALA A 138 -24.72 -13.24 -8.84
C ALA A 138 -25.78 -13.74 -7.85
N SER A 139 -25.76 -13.27 -6.62
CA SER A 139 -26.71 -13.68 -5.60
C SER A 139 -27.99 -12.87 -5.59
N LEU A 140 -28.07 -11.80 -6.36
CA LEU A 140 -29.28 -10.99 -6.44
C LEU A 140 -30.36 -11.76 -7.20
N PRO A 141 -31.58 -11.77 -6.71
CA PRO A 141 -32.67 -12.38 -7.45
C PRO A 141 -32.96 -11.59 -8.73
N LEU A 142 -33.17 -12.29 -9.78
CA LEU A 142 -33.46 -11.71 -11.08
C LEU A 142 -34.97 -11.48 -11.25
#